data_2125665bbd2636a389926cddb8627471
#
_entry.id   2125665bbd2636a389926cddb8627471
#
_cell.length_a   1.000
_cell.length_b   1.000
_cell.length_c   1.000
_cell.angle_alpha   90.00
_cell.angle_beta   90.00
_cell.angle_gamma   90.00
#
_symmetry.space_group_name_H-M   'P 1'
#
loop_
_entity.id
_entity.type
_entity.pdbx_description
1 polymer ?
#
loop_
_entity_poly.entity_id
_entity_poly.type
_entity_poly.pdbx_seq_one_letter_code
_entity_poly.pdbx_strand_id
1 'polypeptide(L)'
;PVTRTVLCKNVDTDGVTFYTNYDSAKGADLVVTPYASVTFPWYGLGRQLHVRGAVTRVSAEETAEYWTRRPRGSQLGAWASAQSRLIGSRTELLAQLAEVTMRFAEFEQVPVPPHWGGYRIAAEVIEFWQGRENRIHNRIRVTPDTDGGAARIERLQP
;
A
#
# COMPACT_ATOMS: atom_id res chain seq x y z
N PRO A 1 -6.06 13.58 -8.05
CA PRO A 1 -5.41 12.82 -6.97
C PRO A 1 -6.40 12.42 -5.90
N VAL A 2 -6.30 11.18 -5.42
CA VAL A 2 -7.13 10.65 -4.34
C VAL A 2 -6.22 10.00 -3.28
N THR A 3 -6.66 10.01 -2.03
CA THR A 3 -5.95 9.37 -0.92
C THR A 3 -6.79 8.26 -0.32
N ARG A 4 -6.13 7.24 0.21
CA ARG A 4 -6.78 6.13 0.91
C ARG A 4 -5.81 5.43 1.85
N THR A 5 -6.32 4.85 2.91
CA THR A 5 -5.52 4.09 3.85
C THR A 5 -5.18 2.72 3.27
N VAL A 6 -3.90 2.34 3.37
CA VAL A 6 -3.39 1.01 3.07
C VAL A 6 -2.48 0.54 4.20
N LEU A 7 -2.25 -0.76 4.30
CA LEU A 7 -1.28 -1.29 5.27
C LEU A 7 0.08 -1.44 4.57
N CYS A 8 1.07 -0.73 5.07
CA CYS A 8 2.47 -0.97 4.71
C CYS A 8 2.86 -2.39 5.17
N LYS A 9 3.46 -3.18 4.29
CA LYS A 9 3.83 -4.58 4.57
C LYS A 9 5.32 -4.81 4.53
N ASN A 10 6.04 -4.02 3.75
CA ASN A 10 7.50 -4.02 3.72
C ASN A 10 8.03 -2.62 3.47
N VAL A 11 9.20 -2.35 4.02
CA VAL A 11 10.03 -1.18 3.72
C VAL A 11 11.46 -1.70 3.61
N ASP A 12 12.05 -1.51 2.46
CA ASP A 12 13.42 -1.91 2.16
C ASP A 12 14.12 -0.86 1.29
N THR A 13 15.29 -1.17 0.76
CA THR A 13 16.06 -0.29 -0.14
C THR A 13 15.34 0.02 -1.44
N ASP A 14 14.43 -0.87 -1.88
CA ASP A 14 13.68 -0.73 -3.13
C ASP A 14 12.42 0.12 -2.94
N GLY A 15 11.99 0.33 -1.70
CA GLY A 15 10.86 1.21 -1.39
C GLY A 15 9.85 0.68 -0.39
N VAL A 16 8.60 1.08 -0.57
CA VAL A 16 7.47 0.77 0.32
C VAL A 16 6.48 -0.14 -0.39
N THR A 17 6.21 -1.31 0.18
CA THR A 17 5.29 -2.31 -0.40
C THR A 17 3.96 -2.37 0.35
N PHE A 18 2.86 -2.43 -0.41
CA PHE A 18 1.52 -2.70 0.08
C PHE A 18 0.78 -3.66 -0.87
N TYR A 19 -0.23 -4.37 -0.34
CA TYR A 19 -1.01 -5.32 -1.12
C TYR A 19 -2.48 -4.91 -1.20
N THR A 20 -3.09 -5.11 -2.37
CA THR A 20 -4.46 -4.65 -2.63
C THR A 20 -5.10 -5.43 -3.78
N ASN A 21 -6.39 -5.16 -4.06
CA ASN A 21 -7.07 -5.60 -5.27
C ASN A 21 -6.66 -4.69 -6.44
N TYR A 22 -6.16 -5.27 -7.53
CA TYR A 22 -5.72 -4.58 -8.73
C TYR A 22 -6.88 -3.91 -9.48
N ASP A 23 -8.10 -4.47 -9.39
CA ASP A 23 -9.29 -3.94 -10.04
C ASP A 23 -9.99 -2.84 -9.21
N SER A 24 -9.42 -2.49 -8.06
CA SER A 24 -9.91 -1.38 -7.23
C SER A 24 -9.67 -0.02 -7.90
N ALA A 25 -10.36 1.02 -7.44
CA ALA A 25 -10.15 2.39 -7.94
C ALA A 25 -8.68 2.81 -7.89
N LYS A 26 -7.94 2.46 -6.79
CA LYS A 26 -6.50 2.75 -6.73
C LYS A 26 -5.67 1.95 -7.73
N GLY A 27 -6.06 0.69 -8.00
CA GLY A 27 -5.41 -0.13 -9.02
C GLY A 27 -5.57 0.49 -10.40
N ALA A 28 -6.79 0.92 -10.75
CA ALA A 28 -7.07 1.63 -11.99
C ALA A 28 -6.30 2.95 -12.11
N ASP A 29 -6.24 3.75 -11.02
CA ASP A 29 -5.43 4.98 -10.98
C ASP A 29 -3.95 4.70 -11.26
N LEU A 30 -3.38 3.63 -10.66
CA LEU A 30 -1.97 3.26 -10.82
C LEU A 30 -1.64 2.67 -12.19
N VAL A 31 -2.61 2.10 -12.90
CA VAL A 31 -2.42 1.70 -14.31
C VAL A 31 -2.23 2.92 -15.21
N VAL A 32 -2.99 3.99 -14.95
CA VAL A 32 -2.94 5.23 -15.75
C VAL A 32 -1.74 6.09 -15.36
N THR A 33 -1.49 6.20 -14.05
CA THR A 33 -0.40 7.01 -13.50
C THR A 33 0.38 6.19 -12.48
N PRO A 34 1.44 5.47 -12.91
CA PRO A 34 2.21 4.59 -12.03
C PRO A 34 3.19 5.41 -11.15
N TYR A 35 2.66 6.36 -10.40
CA TYR A 35 3.38 7.22 -9.48
C TYR A 35 2.50 7.51 -8.26
N ALA A 36 3.04 7.37 -7.06
CA ALA A 36 2.29 7.59 -5.84
C ALA A 36 3.15 8.20 -4.73
N SER A 37 2.45 8.68 -3.70
CA SER A 37 3.06 9.03 -2.44
C SER A 37 2.39 8.31 -1.29
N VAL A 38 3.15 7.98 -0.26
CA VAL A 38 2.67 7.41 0.98
C VAL A 38 3.12 8.27 2.16
N THR A 39 2.21 8.45 3.11
CA THR A 39 2.46 9.21 4.33
C THR A 39 2.29 8.30 5.54
N PHE A 40 3.27 8.32 6.44
CA PHE A 40 3.23 7.65 7.74
C PHE A 40 3.09 8.73 8.82
N PRO A 41 1.88 9.00 9.33
CA PRO A 41 1.67 9.98 10.37
C PRO A 41 1.87 9.35 11.75
N TRP A 42 2.82 9.86 12.52
CA TRP A 42 3.04 9.50 13.94
C TRP A 42 2.53 10.64 14.81
N TYR A 43 1.22 10.75 14.95
CA TYR A 43 0.54 11.84 15.65
C TYR A 43 1.08 12.05 17.08
N GLY A 44 1.25 10.95 17.84
CA GLY A 44 1.76 11.01 19.20
C GLY A 44 3.20 11.52 19.33
N LEU A 45 3.97 11.50 18.24
CA LEU A 45 5.34 12.00 18.19
C LEU A 45 5.46 13.38 17.52
N GLY A 46 4.35 13.91 16.97
CA GLY A 46 4.38 15.12 16.16
C GLY A 46 5.31 14.99 14.94
N ARG A 47 5.39 13.80 14.34
CA ARG A 47 6.27 13.48 13.20
C ARG A 47 5.50 12.86 12.06
N GLN A 48 6.03 13.03 10.86
CA GLN A 48 5.52 12.40 9.64
C GLN A 48 6.69 12.00 8.76
N LEU A 49 6.58 10.83 8.15
CA LEU A 49 7.41 10.43 7.02
C LEU A 49 6.56 10.43 5.77
N HIS A 50 7.06 11.03 4.70
CA HIS A 50 6.43 11.04 3.39
C HIS A 50 7.42 10.46 2.37
N VAL A 51 6.99 9.46 1.62
CA VAL A 51 7.77 8.81 0.55
C VAL A 51 6.99 8.91 -0.74
N ARG A 52 7.64 9.22 -1.83
CA ARG A 52 7.03 9.25 -3.16
C ARG A 52 7.98 8.72 -4.23
N GLY A 53 7.40 8.14 -5.27
CA GLY A 53 8.15 7.63 -6.40
C GLY A 53 7.29 6.83 -7.36
N ALA A 54 7.95 6.24 -8.35
CA ALA A 54 7.34 5.35 -9.32
C ALA A 54 6.77 4.10 -8.62
N VAL A 55 5.70 3.58 -9.19
CA VAL A 55 5.00 2.41 -8.66
C VAL A 55 5.10 1.26 -9.65
N THR A 56 5.52 0.11 -9.16
CA THR A 56 5.56 -1.15 -9.90
C THR A 56 4.75 -2.23 -9.19
N ARG A 57 4.27 -3.22 -9.92
CA ARG A 57 3.74 -4.44 -9.29
C ARG A 57 4.90 -5.27 -8.77
N VAL A 58 4.74 -5.85 -7.59
CA VAL A 58 5.68 -6.87 -7.11
C VAL A 58 5.49 -8.17 -7.91
N SER A 59 6.46 -9.07 -7.85
CA SER A 59 6.40 -10.34 -8.58
C SER A 59 5.26 -11.26 -8.09
N ALA A 60 4.93 -12.25 -8.89
CA ALA A 60 3.94 -13.27 -8.51
C ALA A 60 4.43 -14.10 -7.32
N GLU A 61 5.74 -14.38 -7.26
CA GLU A 61 6.40 -15.12 -6.19
C GLU A 61 6.32 -14.33 -4.87
N GLU A 62 6.67 -13.05 -4.87
CA GLU A 62 6.57 -12.18 -3.70
C GLU A 62 5.11 -12.03 -3.24
N THR A 63 4.18 -11.96 -4.18
CA THR A 63 2.74 -11.95 -3.89
C THR A 63 2.30 -13.24 -3.21
N ALA A 64 2.71 -14.40 -3.74
CA ALA A 64 2.38 -15.72 -3.19
C ALA A 64 2.98 -15.91 -1.80
N GLU A 65 4.24 -15.53 -1.60
CA GLU A 65 4.90 -15.59 -0.29
C GLU A 65 4.14 -14.76 0.76
N TYR A 66 3.79 -13.52 0.45
CA TYR A 66 3.02 -12.70 1.37
C TYR A 66 1.62 -13.27 1.59
N TRP A 67 0.96 -13.83 0.55
CA TRP A 67 -0.37 -14.42 0.65
C TRP A 67 -0.47 -15.53 1.68
N THR A 68 0.54 -16.40 1.77
CA THR A 68 0.57 -17.51 2.75
C THR A 68 0.58 -17.02 4.20
N ARG A 69 1.12 -15.82 4.44
CA ARG A 69 1.18 -15.21 5.78
C ARG A 69 -0.12 -14.47 6.16
N ARG A 70 -1.05 -14.30 5.22
CA ARG A 70 -2.32 -13.61 5.51
C ARG A 70 -3.25 -14.51 6.31
N PRO A 71 -3.96 -13.97 7.34
CA PRO A 71 -5.02 -14.71 8.00
C PRO A 71 -6.07 -15.19 6.99
N ARG A 72 -6.55 -16.44 7.14
CA ARG A 72 -7.54 -17.04 6.22
C ARG A 72 -8.77 -16.15 5.98
N GLY A 73 -9.31 -15.53 7.01
CA GLY A 73 -10.44 -14.61 6.86
C GLY A 73 -10.13 -13.40 5.95
N SER A 74 -8.87 -12.92 5.96
CA SER A 74 -8.42 -11.85 5.04
C SER A 74 -8.22 -12.35 3.62
N GLN A 75 -7.85 -13.63 3.44
CA GLN A 75 -7.75 -14.27 2.12
C GLN A 75 -9.16 -14.43 1.52
N LEU A 76 -10.12 -14.97 2.28
CA LEU A 76 -11.52 -15.10 1.86
C LEU A 76 -12.14 -13.74 1.53
N GLY A 77 -11.91 -12.72 2.36
CA GLY A 77 -12.37 -11.35 2.11
C GLY A 77 -11.82 -10.74 0.81
N ALA A 78 -10.58 -11.08 0.42
CA ALA A 78 -10.01 -10.62 -0.85
C ALA A 78 -10.69 -11.27 -2.07
N TRP A 79 -11.18 -12.50 -1.95
CA TRP A 79 -11.98 -13.17 -2.96
C TRP A 79 -13.41 -12.64 -3.03
N ALA A 80 -14.02 -12.33 -1.88
CA ALA A 80 -15.42 -11.91 -1.79
C ALA A 80 -15.64 -10.46 -2.24
N SER A 81 -14.63 -9.59 -2.11
CA SER A 81 -14.80 -8.16 -2.32
C SER A 81 -14.40 -7.71 -3.73
N ALA A 82 -15.36 -7.24 -4.52
CA ALA A 82 -15.10 -6.42 -5.70
C ALA A 82 -14.73 -4.99 -5.27
N GLN A 83 -13.54 -4.81 -4.71
CA GLN A 83 -13.09 -3.60 -4.01
C GLN A 83 -13.36 -2.32 -4.82
N SER A 84 -13.94 -1.31 -4.18
CA SER A 84 -14.33 0.01 -4.74
C SER A 84 -15.56 -0.03 -5.66
N ARG A 85 -16.20 -1.16 -5.89
CA ARG A 85 -17.46 -1.23 -6.65
C ARG A 85 -18.64 -0.95 -5.73
N LEU A 86 -19.74 -0.46 -6.34
CA LEU A 86 -21.00 -0.29 -5.63
C LEU A 86 -21.56 -1.66 -5.21
N ILE A 87 -22.17 -1.69 -4.04
CA ILE A 87 -22.88 -2.84 -3.50
C ILE A 87 -24.15 -2.36 -2.83
N GLY A 88 -25.21 -3.13 -2.89
CA GLY A 88 -26.52 -2.70 -2.41
C GLY A 88 -26.65 -2.62 -0.89
N SER A 89 -25.94 -3.49 -0.18
CA SER A 89 -26.03 -3.54 1.29
C SER A 89 -24.83 -4.28 1.93
N ARG A 90 -24.69 -4.08 3.25
CA ARG A 90 -23.75 -4.89 4.04
C ARG A 90 -24.16 -6.37 4.07
N THR A 91 -25.47 -6.67 4.04
CA THR A 91 -25.99 -8.03 4.00
C THR A 91 -25.53 -8.75 2.75
N GLU A 92 -25.59 -8.10 1.60
CA GLU A 92 -25.09 -8.63 0.33
C GLU A 92 -23.58 -8.92 0.39
N LEU A 93 -22.77 -8.03 0.97
CA LEU A 93 -21.34 -8.26 1.17
C LEU A 93 -21.07 -9.48 2.07
N LEU A 94 -21.86 -9.67 3.12
CA LEU A 94 -21.74 -10.83 4.00
C LEU A 94 -22.16 -12.12 3.32
N ALA A 95 -23.18 -12.08 2.44
CA ALA A 95 -23.58 -13.22 1.62
C ALA A 95 -22.46 -13.63 0.65
N GLN A 96 -21.83 -12.68 -0.04
CA GLN A 96 -20.66 -12.95 -0.90
C GLN A 96 -19.52 -13.60 -0.12
N LEU A 97 -19.25 -13.12 1.10
CA LEU A 97 -18.23 -13.71 1.96
C LEU A 97 -18.59 -15.15 2.37
N ALA A 98 -19.86 -15.42 2.68
CA ALA A 98 -20.33 -16.75 3.03
C ALA A 98 -20.19 -17.73 1.84
N GLU A 99 -20.57 -17.32 0.61
CA GLU A 99 -20.39 -18.11 -0.61
C GLU A 99 -18.91 -18.46 -0.85
N VAL A 100 -18.02 -17.48 -0.74
CA VAL A 100 -16.57 -17.70 -0.88
C VAL A 100 -16.04 -18.61 0.21
N THR A 101 -16.54 -18.48 1.43
CA THR A 101 -16.16 -19.35 2.56
C THR A 101 -16.55 -20.80 2.30
N MET A 102 -17.77 -21.05 1.79
CA MET A 102 -18.21 -22.38 1.40
C MET A 102 -17.39 -22.93 0.23
N ARG A 103 -17.13 -22.11 -0.80
CA ARG A 103 -16.32 -22.49 -1.97
C ARG A 103 -14.95 -23.03 -1.59
N PHE A 104 -14.31 -22.45 -0.58
CA PHE A 104 -12.96 -22.83 -0.16
C PHE A 104 -12.95 -23.63 1.15
N ALA A 105 -14.08 -24.17 1.61
CA ALA A 105 -14.18 -24.87 2.88
C ALA A 105 -13.16 -26.03 2.99
N GLU A 106 -13.05 -26.84 1.94
CA GLU A 106 -12.19 -28.03 1.88
C GLU A 106 -10.74 -27.71 1.44
N PHE A 107 -10.41 -26.43 1.15
CA PHE A 107 -9.08 -26.06 0.74
C PHE A 107 -8.20 -25.79 1.97
N GLU A 108 -7.11 -26.51 2.08
CA GLU A 108 -6.09 -26.23 3.11
C GLU A 108 -5.53 -24.80 2.94
N GLN A 109 -5.24 -24.42 1.71
CA GLN A 109 -4.78 -23.07 1.36
C GLN A 109 -5.72 -22.42 0.36
N VAL A 110 -6.19 -21.22 0.67
CA VAL A 110 -6.96 -20.40 -0.26
C VAL A 110 -6.03 -19.88 -1.36
N PRO A 111 -6.29 -20.12 -2.66
CA PRO A 111 -5.42 -19.64 -3.72
C PRO A 111 -5.41 -18.11 -3.80
N VAL A 112 -4.33 -17.55 -4.38
CA VAL A 112 -4.24 -16.10 -4.64
C VAL A 112 -5.26 -15.72 -5.70
N PRO A 113 -6.13 -14.71 -5.48
CA PRO A 113 -7.01 -14.23 -6.53
C PRO A 113 -6.20 -13.58 -7.66
N PRO A 114 -6.57 -13.76 -8.93
CA PRO A 114 -5.83 -13.18 -10.07
C PRO A 114 -5.85 -11.64 -10.07
N HIS A 115 -6.84 -11.04 -9.43
CA HIS A 115 -7.02 -9.60 -9.29
C HIS A 115 -6.36 -9.03 -8.03
N TRP A 116 -5.51 -9.78 -7.32
CA TRP A 116 -4.93 -9.34 -6.05
C TRP A 116 -3.40 -9.50 -6.04
N GLY A 117 -2.71 -8.52 -5.48
CA GLY A 117 -1.26 -8.57 -5.31
C GLY A 117 -0.67 -7.29 -4.76
N GLY A 118 0.65 -7.17 -4.87
CA GLY A 118 1.40 -6.06 -4.28
C GLY A 118 1.77 -4.98 -5.28
N TYR A 119 1.91 -3.76 -4.75
CA TYR A 119 2.57 -2.64 -5.37
C TYR A 119 3.74 -2.19 -4.51
N ARG A 120 4.84 -1.81 -5.17
CA ARG A 120 6.00 -1.16 -4.55
C ARG A 120 6.10 0.27 -5.04
N ILE A 121 6.21 1.22 -4.11
CA ILE A 121 6.49 2.63 -4.38
C ILE A 121 7.99 2.82 -4.19
N ALA A 122 8.72 3.12 -5.23
CA ALA A 122 10.15 3.42 -5.15
C ALA A 122 10.39 4.66 -4.26
N ALA A 123 11.43 4.63 -3.44
CA ALA A 123 11.77 5.74 -2.55
C ALA A 123 12.60 6.81 -3.28
N GLU A 124 12.04 7.44 -4.31
CA GLU A 124 12.73 8.48 -5.09
C GLU A 124 12.89 9.79 -4.31
N VAL A 125 11.92 10.10 -3.45
CA VAL A 125 12.00 11.26 -2.55
C VAL A 125 11.40 10.87 -1.20
N ILE A 126 12.15 11.15 -0.15
CA ILE A 126 11.75 10.91 1.24
C ILE A 126 11.76 12.25 1.97
N GLU A 127 10.68 12.60 2.65
CA GLU A 127 10.62 13.79 3.49
C GLU A 127 10.32 13.41 4.94
N PHE A 128 11.20 13.84 5.84
CA PHE A 128 11.00 13.78 7.28
C PHE A 128 10.45 15.12 7.74
N TRP A 129 9.28 15.11 8.33
CA TRP A 129 8.65 16.28 8.92
C TRP A 129 8.52 16.12 10.42
N GLN A 130 8.82 17.20 11.16
CA GLN A 130 8.63 17.28 12.60
C GLN A 130 7.96 18.60 12.98
N GLY A 131 6.84 18.50 13.72
CA GLY A 131 6.13 19.63 14.28
C GLY A 131 6.98 20.41 15.28
N ARG A 132 6.91 21.74 15.22
CA ARG A 132 7.54 22.67 16.16
C ARG A 132 6.57 23.80 16.45
N GLU A 133 6.81 24.50 17.57
CA GLU A 133 6.08 25.70 17.95
C GLU A 133 6.16 26.79 16.86
N ASN A 134 5.20 27.68 16.86
CA ASN A 134 5.11 28.81 15.93
C ASN A 134 5.18 28.41 14.44
N ARG A 135 4.81 27.15 14.13
CA ARG A 135 4.87 26.58 12.77
C ARG A 135 6.27 26.53 12.14
N ILE A 136 7.33 26.73 12.91
CA ILE A 136 8.72 26.61 12.44
C ILE A 136 9.12 25.15 12.43
N HIS A 137 8.51 24.35 11.56
CA HIS A 137 8.68 22.91 11.49
C HIS A 137 10.04 22.52 10.93
N ASN A 138 10.58 21.40 11.38
CA ASN A 138 11.74 20.79 10.74
C ASN A 138 11.27 19.94 9.54
N ARG A 139 11.87 20.19 8.38
CA ARG A 139 11.62 19.42 7.17
C ARG A 139 12.97 19.06 6.54
N ILE A 140 13.24 17.77 6.42
CA ILE A 140 14.44 17.24 5.77
C ILE A 140 14.00 16.38 4.59
N ARG A 141 14.45 16.72 3.40
CA ARG A 141 14.24 15.92 2.19
C ARG A 141 15.51 15.15 1.89
N VAL A 142 15.33 13.87 1.60
CA VAL A 142 16.36 12.96 1.12
C VAL A 142 15.97 12.51 -0.28
N THR A 143 16.86 12.66 -1.23
CA THR A 143 16.75 12.11 -2.58
C THR A 143 17.85 11.07 -2.73
N PRO A 144 17.55 9.77 -2.68
CA PRO A 144 18.54 8.73 -2.92
C PRO A 144 19.20 8.89 -4.28
N ASP A 145 20.46 8.53 -4.37
CA ASP A 145 21.14 8.44 -5.66
C ASP A 145 20.90 7.05 -6.25
N THR A 146 20.40 6.99 -7.49
CA THR A 146 20.13 5.75 -8.21
C THR A 146 21.39 5.09 -8.76
N ASP A 147 22.47 5.84 -8.89
CA ASP A 147 23.72 5.42 -9.53
C ASP A 147 24.80 4.98 -8.51
N GLY A 148 24.40 4.81 -7.23
CA GLY A 148 25.27 4.34 -6.16
C GLY A 148 26.13 5.42 -5.51
N GLY A 149 25.86 6.68 -5.81
CA GLY A 149 26.46 7.85 -5.16
C GLY A 149 25.86 8.18 -3.79
N ALA A 150 26.20 9.35 -3.26
CA ALA A 150 25.66 9.83 -2.01
C ALA A 150 24.26 10.43 -2.18
N ALA A 151 23.33 10.08 -1.30
CA ALA A 151 22.02 10.70 -1.27
C ALA A 151 22.12 12.23 -1.05
N ARG A 152 21.30 13.00 -1.76
CA ARG A 152 21.19 14.43 -1.54
C ARG A 152 20.26 14.70 -0.35
N ILE A 153 20.76 15.44 0.63
CA ILE A 153 20.02 15.83 1.83
C ILE A 153 19.84 17.34 1.85
N GLU A 154 18.59 17.78 1.97
CA GLU A 154 18.22 19.18 1.92
C GLU A 154 17.29 19.55 3.08
N ARG A 155 17.47 20.74 3.64
CA ARG A 155 16.50 21.30 4.56
C ARG A 155 15.50 22.18 3.80
N LEU A 156 14.22 21.97 4.05
CA LEU A 156 13.15 22.77 3.45
C LEU A 156 12.65 23.81 4.45
N GLN A 157 12.18 24.92 3.94
CA GLN A 157 11.38 25.90 4.70
C GLN A 157 10.08 25.24 5.17
N PRO A 158 9.57 25.58 6.36
CA PRO A 158 8.29 25.08 6.87
C PRO A 158 7.11 25.52 6.03
#